data_79843c62c5f5ceb7576c7d983e0e6b14
#
_entry.id   79843c62c5f5ceb7576c7d983e0e6b14
#
_cell.length_a   1.000
_cell.length_b   1.000
_cell.length_c   1.000
_cell.angle_alpha   90.00
_cell.angle_beta   90.00
_cell.angle_gamma   90.00
#
_symmetry.space_group_name_H-M   'P 1'
#
loop_
_entity.id
_entity.type
_entity.pdbx_description
1 polymer ?
#
loop_
_entity_poly.entity_id
_entity_poly.type
_entity_poly.pdbx_seq_one_letter_code
_entity_poly.pdbx_strand_id
1 'polypeptide(L)'
;MSGPSGAGKGTICQILREQLPDLGYSISVTTRQPRVGELDGKSYFFKTVPEVKEMIAKGELLEYAEVYGNYYGTPRKYVMDLLQSGHDVLLEIDIQGALQIKERFPEGVFVFIVPPSLDELSARIYKRGTDSKEVIERRMASAASELTYAAKYDYIIVNDIAEKAANKVLTIMEAERYRVARTYFIVDEICKGKKEKQ
;
A
#
# COMPACT_ATOMS: atom_id res chain seq x y z
N MET A 1 1.89 -1.27 1.36
CA MET A 1 2.83 -1.41 0.23
C MET A 1 3.00 -0.07 -0.45
N SER A 2 4.25 0.37 -0.66
CA SER A 2 4.58 1.66 -1.24
C SER A 2 5.83 1.57 -2.13
N GLY A 3 6.29 2.68 -2.70
CA GLY A 3 7.45 2.73 -3.59
C GLY A 3 7.24 3.72 -4.74
N PRO A 4 8.25 3.99 -5.56
CA PRO A 4 8.19 5.01 -6.58
C PRO A 4 7.10 4.76 -7.62
N SER A 5 6.68 5.85 -8.25
CA SER A 5 5.72 5.76 -9.36
C SER A 5 6.33 4.95 -10.50
N GLY A 6 5.59 3.95 -11.02
CA GLY A 6 6.11 3.05 -12.07
C GLY A 6 6.79 1.78 -11.55
N ALA A 7 6.99 1.61 -10.23
CA ALA A 7 7.57 0.39 -9.65
C ALA A 7 6.70 -0.88 -9.82
N GLY A 8 5.43 -0.75 -10.27
CA GLY A 8 4.56 -1.89 -10.56
C GLY A 8 3.72 -2.37 -9.37
N LYS A 9 3.50 -1.52 -8.37
CA LYS A 9 2.67 -1.82 -7.19
C LYS A 9 1.29 -2.37 -7.54
N GLY A 10 0.55 -1.67 -8.41
CA GLY A 10 -0.80 -2.07 -8.80
C GLY A 10 -0.88 -3.47 -9.42
N THR A 11 0.10 -3.86 -10.23
CA THR A 11 0.16 -5.22 -10.79
C THR A 11 0.37 -6.27 -9.70
N ILE A 12 1.28 -5.99 -8.74
CA ILE A 12 1.50 -6.86 -7.59
C ILE A 12 0.23 -6.97 -6.74
N CYS A 13 -0.45 -5.84 -6.46
CA CYS A 13 -1.71 -5.82 -5.72
C CYS A 13 -2.80 -6.65 -6.41
N GLN A 14 -2.90 -6.56 -7.73
CA GLN A 14 -3.85 -7.36 -8.49
C GLN A 14 -3.58 -8.85 -8.32
N ILE A 15 -2.33 -9.31 -8.49
CA ILE A 15 -1.94 -10.71 -8.31
C ILE A 15 -2.25 -11.19 -6.90
N LEU A 16 -1.92 -10.40 -5.88
CA LEU A 16 -2.21 -10.75 -4.48
C LEU A 16 -3.71 -10.93 -4.22
N ARG A 17 -4.55 -10.07 -4.76
CA ARG A 17 -6.01 -10.15 -4.63
C ARG A 17 -6.59 -11.36 -5.35
N GLU A 18 -6.02 -11.76 -6.49
CA GLU A 18 -6.41 -12.96 -7.21
C GLU A 18 -6.05 -14.25 -6.45
N GLN A 19 -4.90 -14.24 -5.74
CA GLN A 19 -4.42 -15.39 -4.96
C GLN A 19 -5.02 -15.47 -3.56
N LEU A 20 -5.43 -14.34 -2.97
CA LEU A 20 -6.00 -14.23 -1.64
C LEU A 20 -7.37 -13.52 -1.70
N PRO A 21 -8.46 -14.25 -1.99
CA PRO A 21 -9.80 -13.65 -2.11
C PRO A 21 -10.29 -12.94 -0.84
N ASP A 22 -9.83 -13.40 0.34
CA ASP A 22 -10.21 -12.83 1.65
C ASP A 22 -9.33 -11.63 2.07
N LEU A 23 -8.33 -11.28 1.26
CA LEU A 23 -7.50 -10.11 1.52
C LEU A 23 -8.28 -8.83 1.26
N GLY A 24 -8.53 -8.05 2.29
CA GLY A 24 -9.11 -6.72 2.15
C GLY A 24 -8.19 -5.81 1.31
N TYR A 25 -8.76 -5.09 0.37
CA TYR A 25 -8.01 -4.10 -0.42
C TYR A 25 -8.67 -2.74 -0.32
N SER A 26 -7.94 -1.76 0.17
CA SER A 26 -8.46 -0.41 0.28
C SER A 26 -8.40 0.31 -1.05
N ILE A 27 -9.57 0.67 -1.56
CA ILE A 27 -9.70 1.57 -2.72
C ILE A 27 -9.53 3.00 -2.21
N SER A 28 -8.48 3.68 -2.70
CA SER A 28 -8.17 5.06 -2.30
C SER A 28 -9.11 6.07 -2.96
N VAL A 29 -9.34 7.20 -2.32
CA VAL A 29 -9.91 8.40 -2.96
C VAL A 29 -8.83 9.14 -3.73
N THR A 30 -9.20 9.82 -4.83
CA THR A 30 -8.30 10.71 -5.54
C THR A 30 -9.04 11.86 -6.21
N THR A 31 -8.37 13.01 -6.34
CA THR A 31 -8.87 14.15 -7.14
C THR A 31 -8.40 14.14 -8.60
N ARG A 32 -7.53 13.17 -8.95
CA ARG A 32 -7.07 12.98 -10.32
C ARG A 32 -8.22 12.48 -11.20
N GLN A 33 -8.29 12.98 -12.42
CA GLN A 33 -9.25 12.47 -13.41
C GLN A 33 -8.98 10.98 -13.71
N PRO A 34 -10.04 10.18 -13.95
CA PRO A 34 -9.90 8.79 -14.36
C PRO A 34 -9.04 8.65 -15.61
N ARG A 35 -8.21 7.63 -15.66
CA ARG A 35 -7.53 7.20 -16.89
C ARG A 35 -8.42 6.24 -17.67
N VAL A 36 -8.05 6.00 -18.95
CA VAL A 36 -8.74 5.00 -19.78
C VAL A 36 -8.73 3.65 -19.09
N GLY A 37 -9.92 3.06 -18.91
CA GLY A 37 -10.10 1.75 -18.25
C GLY A 37 -10.23 1.82 -16.72
N GLU A 38 -10.02 2.96 -16.07
CA GLU A 38 -10.29 3.12 -14.64
C GLU A 38 -11.79 3.35 -14.38
N LEU A 39 -12.31 2.71 -13.33
CA LEU A 39 -13.72 2.79 -12.93
C LEU A 39 -13.83 3.32 -11.50
N ASP A 40 -14.81 4.22 -11.29
CA ASP A 40 -15.14 4.72 -9.96
C ASP A 40 -15.59 3.58 -9.02
N GLY A 41 -15.13 3.61 -7.79
CA GLY A 41 -15.41 2.57 -6.80
C GLY A 41 -14.69 1.23 -7.03
N LYS A 42 -13.89 1.11 -8.10
CA LYS A 42 -13.05 -0.08 -8.36
C LYS A 42 -11.57 0.24 -8.39
N SER A 43 -11.18 1.24 -9.20
CA SER A 43 -9.79 1.68 -9.32
C SER A 43 -9.45 2.73 -8.26
N TYR A 44 -10.32 3.70 -8.12
CA TYR A 44 -10.34 4.77 -7.13
C TYR A 44 -11.77 5.21 -6.86
N PHE A 45 -11.99 5.91 -5.75
CA PHE A 45 -13.12 6.81 -5.59
C PHE A 45 -12.70 8.18 -6.12
N PHE A 46 -13.19 8.55 -7.31
CA PHE A 46 -12.87 9.84 -7.92
C PHE A 46 -13.71 10.95 -7.29
N LYS A 47 -13.05 11.91 -6.66
CA LYS A 47 -13.64 12.98 -5.88
C LYS A 47 -13.14 14.34 -6.34
N THR A 48 -13.91 15.39 -6.07
CA THR A 48 -13.44 16.76 -6.24
C THR A 48 -12.53 17.19 -5.09
N VAL A 49 -11.72 18.22 -5.31
CA VAL A 49 -10.86 18.79 -4.27
C VAL A 49 -11.66 19.24 -3.02
N PRO A 50 -12.81 19.93 -3.15
CA PRO A 50 -13.64 20.28 -2.00
C PRO A 50 -14.10 19.05 -1.19
N GLU A 51 -14.57 17.98 -1.86
CA GLU A 51 -15.00 16.75 -1.19
C GLU A 51 -13.86 16.10 -0.40
N VAL A 52 -12.66 16.00 -0.99
CA VAL A 52 -11.50 15.40 -0.27
C VAL A 52 -11.10 16.27 0.91
N LYS A 53 -11.11 17.60 0.78
CA LYS A 53 -10.83 18.50 1.91
C LYS A 53 -11.86 18.35 3.04
N GLU A 54 -13.13 18.15 2.70
CA GLU A 54 -14.17 17.86 3.68
C GLU A 54 -13.93 16.52 4.40
N MET A 55 -13.57 15.46 3.67
CA MET A 55 -13.20 14.17 4.24
C MET A 55 -12.01 14.29 5.20
N ILE A 56 -11.00 15.08 4.84
CA ILE A 56 -9.85 15.37 5.71
C ILE A 56 -10.32 16.07 7.00
N ALA A 57 -11.11 17.12 6.87
CA ALA A 57 -11.62 17.89 8.02
C ALA A 57 -12.47 17.05 8.99
N LYS A 58 -13.21 16.06 8.46
CA LYS A 58 -14.02 15.11 9.24
C LYS A 58 -13.24 13.93 9.79
N GLY A 59 -11.94 13.77 9.46
CA GLY A 59 -11.13 12.61 9.88
C GLY A 59 -11.56 11.29 9.24
N GLU A 60 -12.18 11.34 8.07
CA GLU A 60 -12.67 10.17 7.32
C GLU A 60 -11.56 9.42 6.57
N LEU A 61 -10.33 9.96 6.54
CA LEU A 61 -9.17 9.35 5.92
C LEU A 61 -8.17 8.87 6.97
N LEU A 62 -7.58 7.68 6.78
CA LEU A 62 -6.49 7.16 7.58
C LEU A 62 -5.19 7.92 7.34
N GLU A 63 -4.94 8.24 6.09
CA GLU A 63 -3.85 9.04 5.59
C GLU A 63 -4.30 9.80 4.36
N TYR A 64 -3.59 10.85 4.03
CA TYR A 64 -3.76 11.57 2.75
C TYR A 64 -2.45 12.25 2.36
N ALA A 65 -2.27 12.42 1.05
CA ALA A 65 -1.13 13.13 0.49
C ALA A 65 -1.52 13.89 -0.76
N GLU A 66 -0.80 14.97 -1.04
CA GLU A 66 -0.85 15.65 -2.33
C GLU A 66 0.34 15.19 -3.17
N VAL A 67 0.06 14.50 -4.29
CA VAL A 67 1.06 13.94 -5.17
C VAL A 67 0.83 14.48 -6.59
N TYR A 68 1.81 15.21 -7.10
CA TYR A 68 1.74 15.88 -8.42
C TYR A 68 0.46 16.72 -8.63
N GLY A 69 0.06 17.47 -7.59
CA GLY A 69 -1.09 18.39 -7.64
C GLY A 69 -2.45 17.69 -7.50
N ASN A 70 -2.50 16.42 -7.14
CA ASN A 70 -3.74 15.71 -6.84
C ASN A 70 -3.71 15.13 -5.43
N TYR A 71 -4.85 15.16 -4.75
CA TYR A 71 -5.02 14.49 -3.48
C TYR A 71 -5.23 12.99 -3.69
N TYR A 72 -4.65 12.21 -2.78
CA TYR A 72 -4.90 10.80 -2.59
C TYR A 72 -5.15 10.55 -1.12
N GLY A 73 -5.96 9.55 -0.77
CA GLY A 73 -6.18 9.20 0.63
C GLY A 73 -6.91 7.88 0.78
N THR A 74 -6.73 7.25 1.93
CA THR A 74 -7.30 5.95 2.27
C THR A 74 -8.55 6.13 3.14
N PRO A 75 -9.74 5.68 2.70
CA PRO A 75 -10.97 5.74 3.50
C PRO A 75 -10.83 4.98 4.82
N ARG A 76 -11.02 5.68 5.94
CA ARG A 76 -10.79 5.12 7.29
C ARG A 76 -11.77 4.01 7.65
N LYS A 77 -13.07 4.28 7.45
CA LYS A 77 -14.13 3.37 7.92
C LYS A 77 -13.99 1.98 7.35
N TYR A 78 -13.81 1.86 6.05
CA TYR A 78 -13.71 0.58 5.36
C TYR A 78 -12.53 -0.27 5.88
N VAL A 79 -11.36 0.35 6.03
CA VAL A 79 -10.17 -0.36 6.54
C VAL A 79 -10.37 -0.82 7.98
N MET A 80 -10.91 0.06 8.84
CA MET A 80 -11.12 -0.28 10.24
C MET A 80 -12.16 -1.37 10.43
N ASP A 81 -13.25 -1.36 9.66
CA ASP A 81 -14.29 -2.39 9.69
C ASP A 81 -13.70 -3.78 9.31
N LEU A 82 -12.84 -3.85 8.29
CA LEU A 82 -12.17 -5.09 7.90
C LEU A 82 -11.19 -5.60 8.95
N LEU A 83 -10.36 -4.72 9.51
CA LEU A 83 -9.42 -5.08 10.58
C LEU A 83 -10.16 -5.60 11.82
N GLN A 84 -11.27 -4.94 12.22
CA GLN A 84 -12.10 -5.39 13.34
C GLN A 84 -12.77 -6.74 13.10
N SER A 85 -13.01 -7.09 11.83
CA SER A 85 -13.54 -8.42 11.45
C SER A 85 -12.46 -9.49 11.35
N GLY A 86 -11.20 -9.17 11.66
CA GLY A 86 -10.08 -10.11 11.64
C GLY A 86 -9.46 -10.34 10.26
N HIS A 87 -9.72 -9.47 9.28
CA HIS A 87 -9.13 -9.57 7.94
C HIS A 87 -7.81 -8.81 7.87
N ASP A 88 -6.85 -9.36 7.13
CA ASP A 88 -5.69 -8.59 6.67
C ASP A 88 -6.13 -7.56 5.64
N VAL A 89 -5.55 -6.36 5.66
CA VAL A 89 -5.88 -5.30 4.70
C VAL A 89 -4.63 -4.82 3.98
N LEU A 90 -4.65 -4.90 2.66
CA LEU A 90 -3.60 -4.38 1.79
C LEU A 90 -3.89 -2.93 1.42
N LEU A 91 -2.96 -2.05 1.76
CA LEU A 91 -2.96 -0.64 1.33
C LEU A 91 -1.91 -0.45 0.22
N GLU A 92 -2.33 0.04 -0.95
CA GLU A 92 -1.44 0.54 -2.00
C GLU A 92 -1.44 2.06 -1.94
N ILE A 93 -0.43 2.64 -1.31
CA ILE A 93 -0.35 4.07 -1.00
C ILE A 93 0.99 4.66 -1.42
N ASP A 94 1.06 5.97 -1.50
CA ASP A 94 2.33 6.67 -1.74
C ASP A 94 3.20 6.68 -0.48
N ILE A 95 4.43 7.20 -0.62
CA ILE A 95 5.43 7.19 0.45
C ILE A 95 4.99 8.08 1.63
N GLN A 96 4.39 9.24 1.36
CA GLN A 96 3.96 10.17 2.41
C GLN A 96 2.83 9.56 3.24
N GLY A 97 1.84 8.94 2.55
CA GLY A 97 0.75 8.23 3.19
C GLY A 97 1.24 7.04 4.02
N ALA A 98 2.21 6.26 3.48
CA ALA A 98 2.78 5.13 4.20
C ALA A 98 3.46 5.55 5.52
N LEU A 99 4.17 6.68 5.53
CA LEU A 99 4.79 7.18 6.74
C LEU A 99 3.77 7.67 7.78
N GLN A 100 2.67 8.30 7.35
CA GLN A 100 1.56 8.66 8.24
C GLN A 100 0.91 7.42 8.86
N ILE A 101 0.71 6.35 8.07
CA ILE A 101 0.19 5.07 8.59
C ILE A 101 1.19 4.47 9.57
N LYS A 102 2.49 4.49 9.28
CA LYS A 102 3.51 3.92 10.18
C LYS A 102 3.54 4.58 11.55
N GLU A 103 3.31 5.88 11.61
CA GLU A 103 3.22 6.62 12.87
C GLU A 103 1.97 6.25 13.69
N ARG A 104 0.84 5.97 13.02
CA ARG A 104 -0.46 5.68 13.67
C ARG A 104 -0.67 4.19 13.95
N PHE A 105 -0.10 3.33 13.14
CA PHE A 105 -0.21 1.87 13.17
C PHE A 105 1.19 1.24 13.05
N PRO A 106 2.05 1.40 14.07
CA PRO A 106 3.43 0.91 14.03
C PRO A 106 3.54 -0.62 13.93
N GLU A 107 2.47 -1.35 14.28
CA GLU A 107 2.36 -2.80 14.12
C GLU A 107 2.10 -3.24 12.66
N GLY A 108 1.79 -2.30 11.78
CA GLY A 108 1.64 -2.57 10.35
C GLY A 108 2.94 -3.07 9.71
N VAL A 109 2.81 -3.80 8.60
CA VAL A 109 3.94 -4.32 7.83
C VAL A 109 4.18 -3.43 6.61
N PHE A 110 5.34 -2.80 6.55
CA PHE A 110 5.66 -1.80 5.53
C PHE A 110 6.61 -2.38 4.49
N VAL A 111 6.08 -2.62 3.28
CA VAL A 111 6.83 -3.20 2.15
C VAL A 111 7.08 -2.13 1.10
N PHE A 112 8.35 -1.92 0.75
CA PHE A 112 8.78 -0.99 -0.28
C PHE A 112 9.11 -1.72 -1.58
N ILE A 113 8.40 -1.39 -2.64
CA ILE A 113 8.61 -1.98 -3.97
C ILE A 113 9.56 -1.10 -4.77
N VAL A 114 10.62 -1.69 -5.28
CA VAL A 114 11.60 -1.00 -6.13
C VAL A 114 11.67 -1.63 -7.52
N PRO A 115 11.97 -0.85 -8.57
CA PRO A 115 12.29 -1.39 -9.90
C PRO A 115 13.68 -2.04 -9.87
N PRO A 116 14.03 -2.89 -10.85
CA PRO A 116 15.38 -3.45 -10.99
C PRO A 116 16.46 -2.39 -11.22
N SER A 117 16.12 -1.30 -11.91
CA SER A 117 16.99 -0.16 -12.17
C SER A 117 16.16 1.11 -12.44
N LEU A 118 16.84 2.27 -12.44
CA LEU A 118 16.22 3.53 -12.85
C LEU A 118 15.89 3.56 -14.35
N ASP A 119 16.68 2.88 -15.18
CA ASP A 119 16.42 2.77 -16.62
C ASP A 119 15.14 1.97 -16.89
N GLU A 120 14.95 0.85 -16.16
CA GLU A 120 13.71 0.07 -16.24
C GLU A 120 12.50 0.87 -15.74
N LEU A 121 12.67 1.64 -14.66
CA LEU A 121 11.63 2.54 -14.18
C LEU A 121 11.24 3.56 -15.24
N SER A 122 12.23 4.17 -15.88
CA SER A 122 12.02 5.12 -16.97
C SER A 122 11.23 4.47 -18.11
N ALA A 123 11.68 3.31 -18.58
CA ALA A 123 11.00 2.56 -19.65
C ALA A 123 9.54 2.26 -19.31
N ARG A 124 9.24 1.85 -18.06
CA ARG A 124 7.87 1.57 -17.59
C ARG A 124 6.98 2.81 -17.55
N ILE A 125 7.53 3.96 -17.14
CA ILE A 125 6.79 5.23 -17.11
C ILE A 125 6.47 5.68 -18.53
N TYR A 126 7.44 5.63 -19.45
CA TYR A 126 7.23 5.99 -20.86
C TYR A 126 6.22 5.05 -21.55
N LYS A 127 6.32 3.75 -21.33
CA LYS A 127 5.41 2.74 -21.94
C LYS A 127 3.95 2.93 -21.57
N ARG A 128 3.65 3.50 -20.39
CA ARG A 128 2.26 3.80 -19.97
C ARG A 128 1.57 4.78 -20.91
N GLY A 129 2.28 5.70 -21.54
CA GLY A 129 1.75 6.60 -22.58
C GLY A 129 0.62 7.55 -22.14
N THR A 130 0.32 7.62 -20.85
CA THR A 130 -0.82 8.38 -20.30
C THR A 130 -0.44 9.74 -19.72
N ASP A 131 0.86 10.04 -19.67
CA ASP A 131 1.39 11.25 -19.05
C ASP A 131 2.15 12.10 -20.07
N SER A 132 2.15 13.44 -19.90
CA SER A 132 2.96 14.32 -20.73
C SER A 132 4.45 14.14 -20.43
N LYS A 133 5.31 14.59 -21.37
CA LYS A 133 6.76 14.51 -21.21
C LYS A 133 7.24 15.19 -19.93
N GLU A 134 6.68 16.36 -19.60
CA GLU A 134 7.02 17.13 -18.42
C GLU A 134 6.64 16.38 -17.12
N VAL A 135 5.53 15.65 -17.13
CA VAL A 135 5.10 14.81 -15.99
C VAL A 135 6.07 13.63 -15.81
N ILE A 136 6.49 13.01 -16.91
CA ILE A 136 7.46 11.90 -16.88
C ILE A 136 8.81 12.39 -16.32
N GLU A 137 9.32 13.51 -16.79
CA GLU A 137 10.58 14.10 -16.32
C GLU A 137 10.52 14.41 -14.82
N ARG A 138 9.42 14.98 -14.32
CA ARG A 138 9.23 15.21 -12.86
C ARG A 138 9.25 13.92 -12.07
N ARG A 139 8.59 12.87 -12.56
CA ARG A 139 8.57 11.55 -11.89
C ARG A 139 9.95 10.92 -11.84
N MET A 140 10.71 11.04 -12.91
CA MET A 140 12.09 10.54 -12.95
C MET A 140 13.00 11.32 -12.01
N ALA A 141 12.89 12.65 -11.98
CA ALA A 141 13.65 13.50 -11.05
C ALA A 141 13.34 13.16 -9.57
N SER A 142 12.09 12.79 -9.25
CA SER A 142 11.71 12.39 -7.89
C SER A 142 12.17 10.97 -7.54
N ALA A 143 12.31 10.08 -8.53
CA ALA A 143 12.50 8.66 -8.28
C ALA A 143 13.72 8.34 -7.42
N ALA A 144 14.85 8.99 -7.65
CA ALA A 144 16.07 8.77 -6.87
C ALA A 144 15.89 9.19 -5.40
N SER A 145 15.23 10.32 -5.16
CA SER A 145 14.91 10.76 -3.79
C SER A 145 13.85 9.87 -3.13
N GLU A 146 12.85 9.41 -3.88
CA GLU A 146 11.83 8.47 -3.40
C GLU A 146 12.46 7.16 -2.93
N LEU A 147 13.47 6.64 -3.62
CA LEU A 147 14.17 5.41 -3.25
C LEU A 147 14.89 5.52 -1.89
N THR A 148 15.33 6.70 -1.47
CA THR A 148 15.98 6.88 -0.16
C THR A 148 15.05 6.59 1.01
N TYR A 149 13.73 6.70 0.82
CA TYR A 149 12.74 6.39 1.84
C TYR A 149 12.62 4.88 2.13
N ALA A 150 13.21 4.02 1.31
CA ALA A 150 13.22 2.56 1.53
C ALA A 150 13.77 2.20 2.92
N ALA A 151 14.73 2.97 3.46
CA ALA A 151 15.28 2.78 4.81
C ALA A 151 14.26 2.91 5.95
N LYS A 152 13.08 3.47 5.69
CA LYS A 152 11.99 3.62 6.67
C LYS A 152 10.98 2.47 6.64
N TYR A 153 11.16 1.48 5.76
CA TYR A 153 10.28 0.34 5.59
C TYR A 153 10.86 -0.91 6.25
N ASP A 154 10.02 -1.91 6.45
CA ASP A 154 10.42 -3.16 7.09
C ASP A 154 11.01 -4.14 6.07
N TYR A 155 10.55 -4.05 4.80
CA TYR A 155 10.98 -4.92 3.71
C TYR A 155 11.15 -4.15 2.41
N ILE A 156 12.13 -4.56 1.60
CA ILE A 156 12.34 -4.08 0.23
C ILE A 156 12.18 -5.25 -0.72
N ILE A 157 11.37 -5.07 -1.77
CA ILE A 157 11.16 -6.08 -2.82
C ILE A 157 11.50 -5.47 -4.18
N VAL A 158 12.45 -6.08 -4.87
CA VAL A 158 12.73 -5.76 -6.28
C VAL A 158 11.65 -6.40 -7.15
N ASN A 159 10.95 -5.58 -7.93
CA ASN A 159 9.95 -6.01 -8.91
C ASN A 159 10.59 -6.12 -10.31
N ASP A 160 11.29 -7.20 -10.54
CA ASP A 160 11.75 -7.65 -11.86
C ASP A 160 10.62 -8.35 -12.63
N ILE A 161 9.98 -9.33 -11.99
CA ILE A 161 8.83 -10.09 -12.47
C ILE A 161 7.74 -9.99 -11.43
N ALA A 162 6.56 -9.50 -11.83
CA ALA A 162 5.48 -9.16 -10.91
C ALA A 162 5.00 -10.35 -10.07
N GLU A 163 4.89 -11.54 -10.67
CA GLU A 163 4.51 -12.79 -10.00
C GLU A 163 5.53 -13.19 -8.92
N LYS A 164 6.82 -13.05 -9.21
CA LYS A 164 7.88 -13.32 -8.22
C LYS A 164 7.86 -12.30 -7.09
N ALA A 165 7.61 -11.03 -7.41
CA ALA A 165 7.48 -9.98 -6.40
C ALA A 165 6.25 -10.21 -5.51
N ALA A 166 5.11 -10.59 -6.09
CA ALA A 166 3.90 -10.96 -5.34
C ALA A 166 4.16 -12.14 -4.40
N ASN A 167 4.81 -13.20 -4.87
CA ASN A 167 5.17 -14.36 -4.03
C ASN A 167 6.08 -13.97 -2.84
N LYS A 168 7.00 -13.02 -3.03
CA LYS A 168 7.80 -12.50 -1.92
C LYS A 168 6.94 -11.76 -0.89
N VAL A 169 5.94 -10.98 -1.34
CA VAL A 169 4.96 -10.33 -0.44
C VAL A 169 4.18 -11.38 0.35
N LEU A 170 3.69 -12.44 -0.31
CA LEU A 170 2.98 -13.54 0.37
C LEU A 170 3.85 -14.21 1.44
N THR A 171 5.12 -14.47 1.13
CA THR A 171 6.07 -15.02 2.10
C THR A 171 6.24 -14.12 3.32
N ILE A 172 6.32 -12.80 3.11
CA ILE A 172 6.39 -11.83 4.20
C ILE A 172 5.09 -11.85 5.01
N MET A 173 3.92 -11.82 4.37
CA MET A 173 2.63 -11.87 5.06
C MET A 173 2.52 -13.11 5.94
N GLU A 174 2.93 -14.27 5.42
CA GLU A 174 2.92 -15.51 6.19
C GLU A 174 3.90 -15.47 7.37
N ALA A 175 5.14 -15.04 7.16
CA ALA A 175 6.14 -14.95 8.22
C ALA A 175 5.73 -13.95 9.32
N GLU A 176 5.13 -12.83 8.94
CA GLU A 176 4.67 -11.81 9.89
C GLU A 176 3.55 -12.30 10.82
N ARG A 177 2.75 -13.28 10.39
CA ARG A 177 1.73 -13.90 11.25
C ARG A 177 2.33 -14.66 12.44
N TYR A 178 3.56 -15.18 12.28
CA TYR A 178 4.25 -15.97 13.33
C TYR A 178 5.18 -15.13 14.21
N ARG A 179 5.23 -13.82 14.03
CA ARG A 179 6.04 -12.97 14.96
C ARG A 179 5.55 -13.12 16.38
N VAL A 180 6.49 -13.25 17.32
CA VAL A 180 6.20 -13.40 18.76
C VAL A 180 5.22 -12.33 19.25
N ALA A 181 5.36 -11.08 18.81
CA ALA A 181 4.46 -9.99 19.19
C ALA A 181 2.99 -10.24 18.80
N ARG A 182 2.73 -11.11 17.80
CA ARG A 182 1.38 -11.47 17.32
C ARG A 182 0.88 -12.81 17.89
N THR A 183 1.78 -13.69 18.32
CA THR A 183 1.45 -15.09 18.67
C THR A 183 1.73 -15.44 20.12
N TYR A 184 2.26 -14.50 20.93
CA TYR A 184 2.63 -14.79 22.33
C TYR A 184 1.45 -15.27 23.18
N PHE A 185 0.23 -14.87 22.86
CA PHE A 185 -0.98 -15.34 23.52
C PHE A 185 -1.12 -16.88 23.53
N ILE A 186 -0.57 -17.58 22.52
CA ILE A 186 -0.56 -19.04 22.44
C ILE A 186 0.19 -19.64 23.64
N VAL A 187 1.31 -19.01 24.05
CA VAL A 187 2.08 -19.45 25.22
C VAL A 187 1.26 -19.28 26.50
N ASP A 188 0.56 -18.16 26.63
CA ASP A 188 -0.32 -17.89 27.78
C ASP A 188 -1.47 -18.90 27.87
N GLU A 189 -2.09 -19.27 26.73
CA GLU A 189 -3.14 -20.29 26.69
C GLU A 189 -2.61 -21.67 27.10
N ILE A 190 -1.45 -22.07 26.58
CA ILE A 190 -0.81 -23.35 26.96
C ILE A 190 -0.50 -23.37 28.46
N CYS A 191 -0.03 -22.25 29.03
CA CYS A 191 0.30 -22.16 30.46
C CYS A 191 -0.97 -22.17 31.34
N LYS A 192 -2.06 -21.55 30.92
CA LYS A 192 -3.35 -21.57 31.63
C LYS A 192 -3.98 -22.97 31.64
N GLY A 193 -3.98 -23.65 30.49
CA GLY A 193 -4.53 -25.00 30.39
C GLY A 193 -3.82 -26.07 31.24
N LYS A 194 -2.62 -25.79 31.74
CA LYS A 194 -1.93 -26.65 32.75
C LYS A 194 -2.40 -26.43 34.18
N LYS A 195 -3.01 -25.28 34.50
CA LYS A 195 -3.49 -24.96 35.86
C LYS A 195 -4.87 -25.57 36.16
N GLU A 196 -5.66 -25.90 35.15
CA GLU A 196 -6.99 -26.52 35.33
C GLU A 196 -6.95 -28.05 35.47
N LYS A 197 -5.77 -28.68 35.38
CA LYS A 197 -5.57 -30.14 35.50
C LYS A 197 -4.85 -30.55 36.78
N GLN A 198 -4.68 -29.65 37.76
CA GLN A 198 -4.20 -29.90 39.11
C GLN A 198 -5.34 -29.66 40.14
#